data_15d67743b2005aa3ac48dfee39cb82ab
#
_entry.id   15d67743b2005aa3ac48dfee39cb82ab
#
_cell.length_a   1.000
_cell.length_b   1.000
_cell.length_c   1.000
_cell.angle_alpha   90.00
_cell.angle_beta   90.00
_cell.angle_gamma   90.00
#
_symmetry.space_group_name_H-M   'P 1'
#
loop_
_entity.id
_entity.type
_entity.pdbx_description
1 polymer ?
#
loop_
_entity_poly.entity_id
_entity_poly.type
_entity_poly.pdbx_seq_one_letter_code
_entity_poly.pdbx_strand_id
1 'polypeptide(L)'
;MGGEHRPPLLMIGTVHRDPRGKGKLLALLRRERPSMISVEISPYARVFRDRESAVLRATLRENLRRIHREEGRPWREMLSHSAIQGIFLLLKEPYEWRAATAYASETGGGLHDIDLSHVSEEKLSHLSGVVSLENLRTLLRLPFPSLREQVEAHYRRARFLFSHPPSVWLKSRDLEERESIMAQKIRRLSLQAEGKKLAHIGGWEHLLESSGGLTLYDLLKDLQPRRLLLEDAEG
;
A
#
# COMPACT_ATOMS: atom_id res chain seq x y z
N MET A 1 -23.93 30.80 5.93
CA MET A 1 -22.64 30.22 5.58
C MET A 1 -22.79 28.69 5.73
N GLY A 2 -23.04 27.98 4.62
CA GLY A 2 -23.19 26.54 4.63
C GLY A 2 -21.81 25.91 4.83
N GLY A 3 -21.54 25.41 6.01
CA GLY A 3 -20.34 24.59 6.25
C GLY A 3 -20.42 23.36 5.38
N GLU A 4 -19.49 23.21 4.44
CA GLU A 4 -19.31 21.94 3.71
C GLU A 4 -19.18 20.83 4.75
N HIS A 5 -20.21 20.02 4.83
CA HIS A 5 -20.20 18.83 5.70
C HIS A 5 -19.19 17.85 5.12
N ARG A 6 -17.92 18.00 5.52
CA ARG A 6 -16.86 17.09 5.08
C ARG A 6 -17.14 15.70 5.67
N PRO A 7 -17.21 14.67 4.83
CA PRO A 7 -17.51 13.33 5.33
C PRO A 7 -16.51 12.92 6.40
N PRO A 8 -16.94 12.24 7.47
CA PRO A 8 -16.05 11.83 8.56
C PRO A 8 -15.05 10.75 8.14
N LEU A 9 -15.29 10.06 7.03
CA LEU A 9 -14.38 9.04 6.47
C LEU A 9 -13.70 9.56 5.20
N LEU A 10 -12.36 9.62 5.26
CA LEU A 10 -11.50 9.89 4.11
C LEU A 10 -10.82 8.59 3.68
N MET A 11 -10.97 8.18 2.42
CA MET A 11 -10.29 7.01 1.85
C MET A 11 -9.19 7.47 0.88
N ILE A 12 -7.94 7.10 1.17
CA ILE A 12 -6.75 7.51 0.42
C ILE A 12 -6.21 6.31 -0.36
N GLY A 13 -6.33 6.35 -1.68
CA GLY A 13 -5.81 5.34 -2.60
C GLY A 13 -4.33 5.56 -2.90
N THR A 14 -3.53 4.56 -2.61
CA THR A 14 -2.08 4.59 -2.80
C THR A 14 -1.62 3.61 -3.88
N VAL A 15 -0.45 3.86 -4.44
CA VAL A 15 0.31 2.89 -5.22
C VAL A 15 1.46 2.41 -4.34
N HIS A 16 1.40 1.13 -3.95
CA HIS A 16 2.45 0.54 -3.12
C HIS A 16 3.83 0.69 -3.77
N ARG A 17 4.85 0.87 -2.96
CA ARG A 17 6.24 1.07 -3.37
C ARG A 17 6.51 2.38 -4.14
N ASP A 18 5.63 3.39 -4.04
CA ASP A 18 5.95 4.73 -4.54
C ASP A 18 7.13 5.32 -3.72
N PRO A 19 8.28 5.59 -4.34
CA PRO A 19 9.44 6.16 -3.64
C PRO A 19 9.16 7.53 -3.00
N ARG A 20 8.21 8.30 -3.54
CA ARG A 20 7.81 9.62 -3.05
C ARG A 20 6.60 9.57 -2.13
N GLY A 21 5.95 8.41 -2.02
CA GLY A 21 4.66 8.25 -1.33
C GLY A 21 4.68 8.69 0.13
N LYS A 22 5.77 8.43 0.88
CA LYS A 22 5.85 8.82 2.31
C LYS A 22 5.66 10.33 2.51
N GLY A 23 6.40 11.14 1.75
CA GLY A 23 6.34 12.60 1.88
C GLY A 23 4.97 13.15 1.52
N LYS A 24 4.40 12.70 0.39
CA LYS A 24 3.07 13.09 -0.07
C LYS A 24 1.99 12.72 0.95
N LEU A 25 2.02 11.47 1.44
CA LEU A 25 1.02 10.99 2.39
C LEU A 25 1.10 11.73 3.72
N LEU A 26 2.30 11.99 4.24
CA LEU A 26 2.46 12.74 5.48
C LEU A 26 1.96 14.18 5.34
N ALA A 27 2.25 14.84 4.22
CA ALA A 27 1.74 16.18 3.91
C ALA A 27 0.21 16.19 3.83
N LEU A 28 -0.39 15.19 3.17
CA LEU A 28 -1.84 15.04 3.09
C LEU A 28 -2.46 14.83 4.48
N LEU A 29 -1.91 13.95 5.31
CA LEU A 29 -2.40 13.70 6.66
C LEU A 29 -2.34 14.95 7.54
N ARG A 30 -1.26 15.72 7.44
CA ARG A 30 -1.14 17.02 8.16
C ARG A 30 -2.16 18.05 7.70
N ARG A 31 -2.51 18.07 6.40
CA ARG A 31 -3.55 18.95 5.85
C ARG A 31 -4.95 18.50 6.28
N GLU A 32 -5.24 17.21 6.20
CA GLU A 32 -6.56 16.64 6.49
C GLU A 32 -6.86 16.51 7.97
N ARG A 33 -5.84 16.40 8.80
CA ARG A 33 -5.91 16.32 10.27
C ARG A 33 -6.88 15.25 10.78
N PRO A 34 -6.77 13.97 10.34
CA PRO A 34 -7.59 12.93 10.92
C PRO A 34 -7.20 12.69 12.39
N SER A 35 -8.18 12.41 13.22
CA SER A 35 -7.95 12.00 14.62
C SER A 35 -7.64 10.52 14.75
N MET A 36 -7.97 9.74 13.71
CA MET A 36 -7.77 8.30 13.66
C MET A 36 -7.37 7.89 12.24
N ILE A 37 -6.46 6.93 12.15
CA ILE A 37 -5.96 6.40 10.88
C ILE A 37 -6.07 4.88 10.89
N SER A 38 -6.61 4.31 9.81
CA SER A 38 -6.51 2.90 9.51
C SER A 38 -5.63 2.68 8.27
N VAL A 39 -4.78 1.65 8.30
CA VAL A 39 -3.86 1.32 7.20
C VAL A 39 -4.06 -0.12 6.77
N GLU A 40 -4.05 -0.36 5.46
CA GLU A 40 -4.06 -1.68 4.85
C GLU A 40 -2.72 -2.40 5.07
N ILE A 41 -2.51 -2.79 6.30
CA ILE A 41 -1.39 -3.65 6.73
C ILE A 41 -1.90 -4.58 7.82
N SER A 42 -1.37 -5.79 7.89
CA SER A 42 -1.76 -6.72 8.94
C SER A 42 -0.77 -6.70 10.11
N PRO A 43 -1.21 -7.10 11.32
CA PRO A 43 -0.32 -7.31 12.46
C PRO A 43 0.83 -8.27 12.12
N TYR A 44 0.53 -9.39 11.45
CA TYR A 44 1.55 -10.35 11.01
C TYR A 44 2.61 -9.71 10.11
N ALA A 45 2.18 -8.93 9.11
CA ALA A 45 3.09 -8.31 8.17
C ALA A 45 4.04 -7.31 8.84
N ARG A 46 3.62 -6.66 9.93
CA ARG A 46 4.48 -5.77 10.73
C ARG A 46 5.52 -6.57 11.50
N VAL A 47 5.07 -7.57 12.26
CA VAL A 47 5.96 -8.43 13.06
C VAL A 47 6.96 -9.17 12.17
N PHE A 48 6.50 -9.70 11.04
CA PHE A 48 7.36 -10.38 10.07
C PHE A 48 8.48 -9.45 9.56
N ARG A 49 8.12 -8.22 9.16
CA ARG A 49 9.12 -7.27 8.65
C ARG A 49 10.12 -6.84 9.70
N ASP A 50 9.69 -6.68 10.93
CA ASP A 50 10.57 -6.36 12.04
C ASP A 50 11.61 -7.46 12.27
N ARG A 51 11.19 -8.72 12.21
CA ARG A 51 12.05 -9.87 12.46
C ARG A 51 12.91 -10.27 11.26
N GLU A 52 12.31 -10.38 10.09
CA GLU A 52 12.90 -11.05 8.92
C GLU A 52 13.55 -10.11 7.91
N SER A 53 13.16 -8.82 7.87
CA SER A 53 13.66 -7.89 6.85
C SER A 53 15.17 -7.72 6.84
N ALA A 54 15.81 -7.77 7.98
CA ALA A 54 17.27 -7.62 8.07
C ALA A 54 17.98 -8.81 7.41
N VAL A 55 17.53 -10.02 7.72
CA VAL A 55 18.06 -11.27 7.17
C VAL A 55 17.83 -11.34 5.67
N LEU A 56 16.58 -11.09 5.21
CA LEU A 56 16.24 -11.12 3.79
C LEU A 56 17.02 -10.06 2.99
N ARG A 57 17.26 -8.87 3.53
CA ARG A 57 18.10 -7.86 2.88
C ARG A 57 19.58 -8.24 2.85
N ALA A 58 20.07 -8.94 3.86
CA ALA A 58 21.43 -9.47 3.86
C ALA A 58 21.59 -10.55 2.77
N THR A 59 20.65 -11.49 2.70
CA THR A 59 20.59 -12.53 1.67
C THR A 59 20.51 -11.91 0.26
N LEU A 60 19.64 -10.94 0.05
CA LEU A 60 19.54 -10.21 -1.23
C LEU A 60 20.90 -9.61 -1.64
N ARG A 61 21.57 -8.92 -0.73
CA ARG A 61 22.88 -8.30 -1.03
C ARG A 61 23.95 -9.36 -1.30
N GLU A 62 23.97 -10.45 -0.57
CA GLU A 62 24.96 -11.52 -0.78
C GLU A 62 24.74 -12.21 -2.13
N ASN A 63 23.49 -12.50 -2.49
CA ASN A 63 23.17 -13.07 -3.79
C ASN A 63 23.52 -12.12 -4.94
N LEU A 64 23.29 -10.80 -4.80
CA LEU A 64 23.74 -9.81 -5.78
C LEU A 64 25.28 -9.76 -5.89
N ARG A 65 26.03 -9.84 -4.75
CA ARG A 65 27.49 -9.92 -4.80
C ARG A 65 27.98 -11.18 -5.50
N ARG A 66 27.28 -12.30 -5.29
CA ARG A 66 27.57 -13.54 -5.97
C ARG A 66 27.37 -13.43 -7.48
N ILE A 67 26.27 -12.85 -7.96
CA ILE A 67 26.02 -12.58 -9.37
C ILE A 67 27.13 -11.67 -9.94
N HIS A 68 27.50 -10.62 -9.23
CA HIS A 68 28.58 -9.73 -9.63
C HIS A 68 29.90 -10.49 -9.86
N ARG A 69 30.29 -11.38 -8.91
CA ARG A 69 31.54 -12.16 -9.01
C ARG A 69 31.48 -13.21 -10.12
N GLU A 70 30.36 -13.91 -10.27
CA GLU A 70 30.24 -15.03 -11.21
C GLU A 70 29.96 -14.58 -12.66
N GLU A 71 29.20 -13.49 -12.83
CA GLU A 71 28.75 -13.05 -14.16
C GLU A 71 29.38 -11.72 -14.62
N GLY A 72 30.20 -11.08 -13.78
CA GLY A 72 30.86 -9.81 -14.12
C GLY A 72 29.91 -8.62 -14.22
N ARG A 73 28.64 -8.74 -13.81
CA ARG A 73 27.66 -7.65 -13.93
C ARG A 73 28.05 -6.46 -13.06
N PRO A 74 28.01 -5.22 -13.58
CA PRO A 74 28.34 -4.04 -12.82
C PRO A 74 27.40 -3.85 -11.63
N TRP A 75 27.98 -3.65 -10.43
CA TRP A 75 27.21 -3.48 -9.19
C TRP A 75 26.18 -2.36 -9.27
N ARG A 76 26.55 -1.22 -9.86
CA ARG A 76 25.64 -0.07 -10.04
C ARG A 76 24.45 -0.40 -10.92
N GLU A 77 24.66 -1.14 -12.01
CA GLU A 77 23.61 -1.57 -12.92
C GLU A 77 22.57 -2.44 -12.18
N MET A 78 23.04 -3.44 -11.44
CA MET A 78 22.15 -4.30 -10.66
C MET A 78 21.34 -3.52 -9.62
N LEU A 79 21.95 -2.59 -8.89
CA LEU A 79 21.25 -1.78 -7.89
C LEU A 79 20.29 -0.75 -8.51
N SER A 80 20.56 -0.28 -9.73
CA SER A 80 19.65 0.62 -10.45
C SER A 80 18.52 -0.11 -11.15
N HIS A 81 18.61 -1.44 -11.27
CA HIS A 81 17.56 -2.24 -11.90
C HIS A 81 16.25 -2.16 -11.10
N SER A 82 15.17 -1.78 -11.75
CA SER A 82 13.90 -1.47 -11.06
C SER A 82 13.29 -2.64 -10.32
N ALA A 83 13.45 -3.89 -10.83
CA ALA A 83 13.01 -5.08 -10.11
C ALA A 83 13.76 -5.24 -8.77
N ILE A 84 15.09 -5.00 -8.76
CA ILE A 84 15.91 -5.08 -7.54
C ILE A 84 15.51 -3.96 -6.57
N GLN A 85 15.32 -2.73 -7.06
CA GLN A 85 14.78 -1.63 -6.25
C GLN A 85 13.41 -1.96 -5.66
N GLY A 86 12.53 -2.58 -6.47
CA GLY A 86 11.22 -3.05 -6.05
C GLY A 86 11.31 -4.07 -4.91
N ILE A 87 12.26 -5.02 -4.96
CA ILE A 87 12.51 -5.99 -3.88
C ILE A 87 12.99 -5.26 -2.62
N PHE A 88 13.94 -4.33 -2.72
CA PHE A 88 14.37 -3.55 -1.55
C PHE A 88 13.21 -2.80 -0.89
N LEU A 89 12.28 -2.24 -1.67
CA LEU A 89 11.09 -1.57 -1.14
C LEU A 89 10.10 -2.56 -0.52
N LEU A 90 9.91 -3.74 -1.13
CA LEU A 90 9.06 -4.81 -0.61
C LEU A 90 9.52 -5.31 0.77
N LEU A 91 10.83 -5.41 0.96
CA LEU A 91 11.45 -5.84 2.22
C LEU A 91 11.48 -4.75 3.31
N LYS A 92 11.17 -3.51 2.97
CA LYS A 92 11.02 -2.42 3.95
C LYS A 92 9.60 -2.38 4.50
N GLU A 93 9.46 -1.73 5.63
CA GLU A 93 8.15 -1.34 6.10
C GLU A 93 7.46 -0.44 5.07
N PRO A 94 6.18 -0.69 4.72
CA PRO A 94 5.46 0.11 3.74
C PRO A 94 5.48 1.60 4.09
N TYR A 95 5.61 2.44 3.08
CA TYR A 95 5.65 3.89 3.32
C TYR A 95 4.34 4.41 3.90
N GLU A 96 3.23 3.75 3.61
CA GLU A 96 1.90 4.04 4.13
C GLU A 96 1.89 3.96 5.66
N TRP A 97 2.42 2.85 6.19
CA TRP A 97 2.53 2.66 7.64
C TRP A 97 3.50 3.66 8.26
N ARG A 98 4.67 3.87 7.65
CA ARG A 98 5.67 4.83 8.16
C ARG A 98 5.17 6.27 8.18
N ALA A 99 4.38 6.69 7.18
CA ALA A 99 3.78 8.02 7.16
C ALA A 99 2.70 8.16 8.22
N ALA A 100 1.83 7.14 8.34
CA ALA A 100 0.77 7.11 9.34
C ALA A 100 1.33 7.09 10.78
N THR A 101 2.37 6.28 11.04
CA THR A 101 3.07 6.24 12.34
C THR A 101 3.69 7.59 12.69
N ALA A 102 4.38 8.23 11.73
CA ALA A 102 4.98 9.54 11.96
C ALA A 102 3.90 10.58 12.33
N TYR A 103 2.80 10.64 11.57
CA TYR A 103 1.69 11.54 11.85
C TYR A 103 1.02 11.24 13.21
N ALA A 104 0.73 9.97 13.51
CA ALA A 104 0.13 9.59 14.79
C ALA A 104 1.03 9.96 15.99
N SER A 105 2.35 9.79 15.84
CA SER A 105 3.32 10.21 16.87
C SER A 105 3.38 11.73 17.05
N GLU A 106 3.19 12.51 15.98
CA GLU A 106 3.14 13.98 16.04
C GLU A 106 1.87 14.52 16.72
N THR A 107 0.74 13.82 16.56
CA THR A 107 -0.57 14.35 16.93
C THR A 107 -1.25 13.63 18.10
N GLY A 108 -0.72 12.48 18.52
CA GLY A 108 -1.39 11.60 19.48
C GLY A 108 -2.62 10.88 18.91
N GLY A 109 -2.81 10.89 17.58
CA GLY A 109 -3.95 10.25 16.91
C GLY A 109 -3.91 8.72 16.97
N GLY A 110 -5.10 8.09 16.85
CA GLY A 110 -5.23 6.63 16.80
C GLY A 110 -4.66 6.06 15.49
N LEU A 111 -3.93 4.94 15.57
CA LEU A 111 -3.37 4.23 14.40
C LEU A 111 -3.73 2.75 14.48
N HIS A 112 -4.33 2.22 13.40
CA HIS A 112 -4.88 0.87 13.35
C HIS A 112 -4.44 0.14 12.09
N ASP A 113 -3.93 -1.08 12.25
CA ASP A 113 -3.70 -2.04 11.19
C ASP A 113 -4.99 -2.86 10.97
N ILE A 114 -5.49 -2.89 9.75
CA ILE A 114 -6.81 -3.49 9.50
C ILE A 114 -6.81 -4.70 8.57
N ASP A 115 -5.70 -5.01 7.91
CA ASP A 115 -5.60 -6.14 7.00
C ASP A 115 -5.56 -7.49 7.75
N LEU A 116 -5.63 -8.59 7.00
CA LEU A 116 -5.72 -9.95 7.53
C LEU A 116 -4.35 -10.60 7.65
N SER A 117 -4.07 -11.15 8.83
CA SER A 117 -2.77 -11.78 9.11
C SER A 117 -2.52 -13.03 8.25
N HIS A 118 -3.53 -13.90 8.06
CA HIS A 118 -3.37 -15.12 7.27
C HIS A 118 -3.06 -14.84 5.79
N VAL A 119 -3.70 -13.81 5.19
CA VAL A 119 -3.42 -13.38 3.81
C VAL A 119 -1.98 -12.86 3.67
N SER A 120 -1.51 -12.14 4.68
CA SER A 120 -0.13 -11.65 4.70
C SER A 120 0.88 -12.75 4.95
N GLU A 121 0.56 -13.74 5.78
CA GLU A 121 1.39 -14.89 6.06
C GLU A 121 1.66 -15.69 4.79
N GLU A 122 0.62 -16.02 4.05
CA GLU A 122 0.73 -16.71 2.77
C GLU A 122 1.63 -15.94 1.79
N LYS A 123 1.36 -14.63 1.57
CA LYS A 123 2.16 -13.80 0.66
C LYS A 123 3.61 -13.64 1.09
N LEU A 124 3.88 -13.52 2.38
CA LEU A 124 5.22 -13.26 2.90
C LEU A 124 6.05 -14.53 3.04
N SER A 125 5.44 -15.73 3.11
CA SER A 125 6.15 -17.02 3.11
C SER A 125 7.01 -17.22 1.86
N HIS A 126 6.66 -16.59 0.73
CA HIS A 126 7.39 -16.70 -0.53
C HIS A 126 8.59 -15.75 -0.67
N LEU A 127 8.83 -14.86 0.30
CA LEU A 127 9.89 -13.84 0.18
C LEU A 127 11.31 -14.40 0.12
N SER A 128 11.56 -15.56 0.71
CA SER A 128 12.84 -16.27 0.55
C SER A 128 13.12 -16.62 -0.92
N GLY A 129 12.09 -17.07 -1.64
CA GLY A 129 12.17 -17.33 -3.08
C GLY A 129 12.42 -16.04 -3.89
N VAL A 130 11.79 -14.92 -3.49
CA VAL A 130 11.98 -13.63 -4.16
C VAL A 130 13.43 -13.15 -4.11
N VAL A 131 14.14 -13.38 -3.02
CA VAL A 131 15.55 -13.00 -2.86
C VAL A 131 16.53 -14.08 -3.28
N SER A 132 16.05 -15.22 -3.79
CA SER A 132 16.90 -16.34 -4.22
C SER A 132 17.82 -15.96 -5.38
N LEU A 133 18.98 -16.61 -5.47
CA LEU A 133 19.97 -16.37 -6.52
C LEU A 133 19.39 -16.58 -7.93
N GLU A 134 18.61 -17.64 -8.10
CA GLU A 134 17.98 -18.00 -9.37
C GLU A 134 16.97 -16.95 -9.81
N ASN A 135 16.08 -16.53 -8.90
CA ASN A 135 15.10 -15.49 -9.20
C ASN A 135 15.77 -14.14 -9.55
N LEU A 136 16.81 -13.75 -8.81
CA LEU A 136 17.54 -12.51 -9.09
C LEU A 136 18.23 -12.53 -10.45
N ARG A 137 18.83 -13.68 -10.85
CA ARG A 137 19.39 -13.85 -12.20
C ARG A 137 18.34 -13.69 -13.28
N THR A 138 17.18 -14.29 -13.09
CA THR A 138 16.06 -14.19 -14.02
C THR A 138 15.58 -12.74 -14.14
N LEU A 139 15.35 -12.07 -13.04
CA LEU A 139 14.89 -10.68 -13.02
C LEU A 139 15.88 -9.73 -13.70
N LEU A 140 17.18 -9.89 -13.45
CA LEU A 140 18.22 -9.04 -14.06
C LEU A 140 18.39 -9.23 -15.58
N ARG A 141 17.82 -10.27 -16.17
CA ARG A 141 17.81 -10.48 -17.62
C ARG A 141 16.60 -9.87 -18.33
N LEU A 142 15.56 -9.55 -17.57
CA LEU A 142 14.31 -9.02 -18.10
C LEU A 142 14.33 -7.48 -18.09
N PRO A 143 13.86 -6.84 -19.15
CA PRO A 143 13.66 -5.40 -19.13
C PRO A 143 12.47 -5.05 -18.22
N PHE A 144 12.67 -4.09 -17.33
CA PHE A 144 11.60 -3.56 -16.49
C PHE A 144 11.55 -2.03 -16.65
N PRO A 145 10.35 -1.45 -16.72
CA PRO A 145 10.18 -0.01 -16.61
C PRO A 145 10.75 0.50 -15.28
N SER A 146 11.21 1.73 -15.21
CA SER A 146 11.63 2.33 -13.95
C SER A 146 10.50 2.29 -12.91
N LEU A 147 10.85 2.33 -11.61
CA LEU A 147 9.82 2.39 -10.55
C LEU A 147 8.89 3.60 -10.72
N ARG A 148 9.42 4.72 -11.21
CA ARG A 148 8.64 5.92 -11.49
C ARG A 148 7.59 5.64 -12.57
N GLU A 149 8.00 5.07 -13.70
CA GLU A 149 7.08 4.73 -14.79
C GLU A 149 6.01 3.72 -14.34
N GLN A 150 6.39 2.73 -13.53
CA GLN A 150 5.44 1.78 -12.95
C GLN A 150 4.40 2.50 -12.08
N VAL A 151 4.83 3.38 -11.16
CA VAL A 151 3.95 4.16 -10.29
C VAL A 151 3.03 5.07 -11.11
N GLU A 152 3.58 5.80 -12.10
CA GLU A 152 2.80 6.65 -12.98
C GLU A 152 1.77 5.86 -13.81
N ALA A 153 2.13 4.67 -14.29
CA ALA A 153 1.21 3.78 -15.00
C ALA A 153 0.06 3.31 -14.09
N HIS A 154 0.35 2.96 -12.83
CA HIS A 154 -0.68 2.59 -11.86
C HIS A 154 -1.62 3.76 -11.55
N TYR A 155 -1.13 4.98 -11.34
CA TYR A 155 -2.00 6.15 -11.11
C TYR A 155 -2.81 6.52 -12.35
N ARG A 156 -2.24 6.45 -13.57
CA ARG A 156 -3.03 6.65 -14.81
C ARG A 156 -4.17 5.63 -14.90
N ARG A 157 -3.89 4.34 -14.62
CA ARG A 157 -4.92 3.30 -14.60
C ARG A 157 -5.98 3.57 -13.51
N ALA A 158 -5.55 3.97 -12.32
CA ALA A 158 -6.47 4.32 -11.24
C ALA A 158 -7.42 5.46 -11.63
N ARG A 159 -6.89 6.57 -12.18
CA ARG A 159 -7.71 7.71 -12.64
C ARG A 159 -8.71 7.29 -13.72
N PHE A 160 -8.25 6.50 -14.68
CA PHE A 160 -9.14 5.97 -15.73
C PHE A 160 -10.29 5.17 -15.13
N LEU A 161 -9.99 4.21 -14.24
CA LEU A 161 -11.01 3.35 -13.62
C LEU A 161 -11.88 4.10 -12.59
N PHE A 162 -11.39 5.18 -11.98
CA PHE A 162 -12.22 6.04 -11.14
C PHE A 162 -13.25 6.82 -11.94
N SER A 163 -12.91 7.21 -13.19
CA SER A 163 -13.81 7.93 -14.11
C SER A 163 -14.69 6.97 -14.93
N HIS A 164 -14.25 5.73 -15.13
CA HIS A 164 -14.92 4.69 -15.90
C HIS A 164 -15.01 3.40 -15.07
N PRO A 165 -15.89 3.38 -14.07
CA PRO A 165 -16.02 2.21 -13.19
C PRO A 165 -16.33 0.94 -13.99
N PRO A 166 -15.60 -0.16 -13.74
CA PRO A 166 -15.87 -1.40 -14.45
C PRO A 166 -17.23 -1.99 -14.05
N SER A 167 -17.96 -2.54 -15.01
CA SER A 167 -19.24 -3.22 -14.76
C SER A 167 -19.05 -4.45 -13.85
N VAL A 168 -17.91 -5.12 -13.98
CA VAL A 168 -17.53 -6.26 -13.14
C VAL A 168 -16.08 -6.07 -12.72
N TRP A 169 -15.81 -6.09 -11.41
CA TRP A 169 -14.47 -6.20 -10.86
C TRP A 169 -14.28 -7.62 -10.37
N LEU A 170 -13.62 -8.44 -11.20
CA LEU A 170 -13.39 -9.84 -10.87
C LEU A 170 -12.44 -9.93 -9.66
N LYS A 171 -12.98 -10.45 -8.57
CA LYS A 171 -12.21 -10.79 -7.37
C LYS A 171 -12.38 -12.27 -7.07
N SER A 172 -11.37 -12.87 -6.46
CA SER A 172 -11.53 -14.18 -5.85
C SER A 172 -12.40 -14.07 -4.60
N ARG A 173 -13.04 -15.17 -4.19
CA ARG A 173 -13.82 -15.23 -2.94
C ARG A 173 -13.03 -14.77 -1.72
N ASP A 174 -11.74 -15.12 -1.66
CA ASP A 174 -10.86 -14.74 -0.55
C ASP A 174 -10.62 -13.22 -0.48
N LEU A 175 -10.56 -12.56 -1.65
CA LEU A 175 -10.48 -11.09 -1.71
C LEU A 175 -11.77 -10.42 -1.28
N GLU A 176 -12.93 -10.98 -1.61
CA GLU A 176 -14.23 -10.47 -1.17
C GLU A 176 -14.39 -10.58 0.36
N GLU A 177 -14.01 -11.71 0.94
CA GLU A 177 -14.01 -11.89 2.40
C GLU A 177 -13.06 -10.88 3.07
N ARG A 178 -11.87 -10.68 2.51
CA ARG A 178 -10.89 -9.70 3.01
C ARG A 178 -11.47 -8.27 3.00
N GLU A 179 -12.11 -7.84 1.90
CA GLU A 179 -12.77 -6.54 1.80
C GLU A 179 -13.86 -6.38 2.86
N SER A 180 -14.70 -7.42 3.03
CA SER A 180 -15.77 -7.42 4.01
C SER A 180 -15.26 -7.24 5.44
N ILE A 181 -14.20 -7.96 5.83
CA ILE A 181 -13.60 -7.87 7.16
C ILE A 181 -12.96 -6.48 7.37
N MET A 182 -12.24 -5.96 6.38
CA MET A 182 -11.68 -4.60 6.45
C MET A 182 -12.79 -3.55 6.59
N ALA A 183 -13.88 -3.67 5.83
CA ALA A 183 -15.03 -2.79 5.95
C ALA A 183 -15.64 -2.80 7.36
N GLN A 184 -15.81 -3.98 7.96
CA GLN A 184 -16.31 -4.11 9.33
C GLN A 184 -15.38 -3.42 10.36
N LYS A 185 -14.06 -3.58 10.19
CA LYS A 185 -13.09 -2.89 11.05
C LYS A 185 -13.17 -1.37 10.90
N ILE A 186 -13.25 -0.85 9.67
CA ILE A 186 -13.40 0.60 9.42
C ILE A 186 -14.70 1.13 10.03
N ARG A 187 -15.82 0.40 9.91
CA ARG A 187 -17.09 0.79 10.55
C ARG A 187 -16.96 0.92 12.07
N ARG A 188 -16.30 -0.05 12.71
CA ARG A 188 -16.05 0.01 14.17
C ARG A 188 -15.22 1.24 14.55
N LEU A 189 -14.15 1.51 13.76
CA LEU A 189 -13.31 2.70 13.99
C LEU A 189 -14.08 4.00 13.74
N SER A 190 -14.96 4.04 12.73
CA SER A 190 -15.80 5.21 12.46
C SER A 190 -16.75 5.51 13.64
N LEU A 191 -17.32 4.48 14.26
CA LEU A 191 -18.12 4.65 15.48
C LEU A 191 -17.28 5.16 16.66
N GLN A 192 -16.06 4.63 16.84
CA GLN A 192 -15.13 5.06 17.89
C GLN A 192 -14.59 6.48 17.69
N ALA A 193 -14.58 6.95 16.44
CA ALA A 193 -14.14 8.30 16.13
C ALA A 193 -15.10 9.41 16.61
N GLU A 194 -16.33 9.06 17.01
CA GLU A 194 -17.32 9.99 17.61
C GLU A 194 -17.53 11.27 16.79
N GLY A 195 -17.69 11.13 15.47
CA GLY A 195 -17.86 12.25 14.55
C GLY A 195 -16.55 12.97 14.16
N LYS A 196 -15.40 12.58 14.71
CA LYS A 196 -14.10 13.08 14.27
C LYS A 196 -13.67 12.36 12.98
N LYS A 197 -12.77 12.98 12.24
CA LYS A 197 -12.31 12.45 10.94
C LYS A 197 -11.48 11.18 11.12
N LEU A 198 -11.91 10.12 10.43
CA LEU A 198 -11.15 8.89 10.20
C LEU A 198 -10.54 8.93 8.80
N ALA A 199 -9.25 8.61 8.66
CA ALA A 199 -8.60 8.38 7.37
C ALA A 199 -8.27 6.88 7.20
N HIS A 200 -8.69 6.30 6.08
CA HIS A 200 -8.23 4.97 5.66
C HIS A 200 -7.19 5.11 4.54
N ILE A 201 -6.09 4.37 4.66
CA ILE A 201 -4.99 4.34 3.69
C ILE A 201 -4.86 2.92 3.16
N GLY A 202 -5.05 2.74 1.86
CA GLY A 202 -4.97 1.43 1.22
C GLY A 202 -4.62 1.53 -0.26
N GLY A 203 -4.43 0.37 -0.92
CA GLY A 203 -4.24 0.30 -2.36
C GLY A 203 -5.44 0.89 -3.10
N TRP A 204 -5.18 1.65 -4.16
CA TRP A 204 -6.25 2.33 -4.92
C TRP A 204 -7.32 1.39 -5.47
N GLU A 205 -7.00 0.11 -5.67
CA GLU A 205 -7.93 -0.89 -6.18
C GLU A 205 -9.10 -1.17 -5.22
N HIS A 206 -8.89 -0.97 -3.90
CA HIS A 206 -9.92 -1.08 -2.88
C HIS A 206 -10.92 0.09 -2.93
N LEU A 207 -10.55 1.19 -3.58
CA LEU A 207 -11.34 2.40 -3.67
C LEU A 207 -12.13 2.51 -4.98
N LEU A 208 -12.06 1.50 -5.84
CA LEU A 208 -12.86 1.47 -7.06
C LEU A 208 -14.35 1.35 -6.73
N GLU A 209 -15.15 1.98 -7.55
CA GLU A 209 -16.58 1.73 -7.62
C GLU A 209 -16.83 0.63 -8.63
N SER A 210 -17.69 -0.32 -8.30
CA SER A 210 -18.07 -1.37 -9.24
C SER A 210 -19.56 -1.67 -9.12
N SER A 211 -20.21 -2.03 -10.22
CA SER A 211 -21.62 -2.42 -10.20
C SER A 211 -21.86 -3.76 -9.46
N GLY A 212 -20.81 -4.54 -9.22
CA GLY A 212 -20.87 -5.75 -8.39
C GLY A 212 -20.85 -5.51 -6.88
N GLY A 213 -20.55 -4.28 -6.43
CA GLY A 213 -20.73 -3.86 -5.04
C GLY A 213 -19.79 -4.49 -4.00
N LEU A 214 -18.62 -5.03 -4.40
CA LEU A 214 -17.76 -5.83 -3.52
C LEU A 214 -16.39 -5.22 -3.23
N THR A 215 -16.15 -3.97 -3.61
CA THR A 215 -14.93 -3.27 -3.20
C THR A 215 -15.09 -2.69 -1.80
N LEU A 216 -13.99 -2.38 -1.13
CA LEU A 216 -14.02 -1.73 0.18
C LEU A 216 -14.81 -0.41 0.14
N TYR A 217 -14.64 0.36 -0.95
CA TYR A 217 -15.40 1.58 -1.16
C TYR A 217 -16.90 1.31 -1.28
N ASP A 218 -17.31 0.31 -2.10
CA ASP A 218 -18.72 -0.05 -2.27
C ASP A 218 -19.36 -0.49 -0.96
N LEU A 219 -18.62 -1.30 -0.17
CA LEU A 219 -19.06 -1.78 1.13
C LEU A 219 -19.20 -0.68 2.19
N LEU A 220 -18.63 0.50 1.96
CA LEU A 220 -18.65 1.64 2.89
C LEU A 220 -19.43 2.85 2.36
N LYS A 221 -20.13 2.73 1.22
CA LYS A 221 -20.86 3.84 0.58
C LYS A 221 -21.89 4.51 1.48
N ASP A 222 -22.51 3.77 2.38
CA ASP A 222 -23.47 4.31 3.35
C ASP A 222 -22.83 5.29 4.35
N LEU A 223 -21.51 5.20 4.58
CA LEU A 223 -20.75 6.19 5.36
C LEU A 223 -20.39 7.44 4.53
N GLN A 224 -20.78 7.51 3.25
CA GLN A 224 -20.49 8.61 2.33
C GLN A 224 -19.01 9.01 2.33
N PRO A 225 -18.07 8.06 2.12
CA PRO A 225 -16.65 8.35 2.21
C PRO A 225 -16.21 9.30 1.10
N ARG A 226 -15.37 10.27 1.43
CA ARG A 226 -14.60 11.02 0.44
C ARG A 226 -13.41 10.18 0.02
N ARG A 227 -13.32 9.81 -1.25
CA ARG A 227 -12.16 9.08 -1.79
C ARG A 227 -11.26 10.00 -2.63
N LEU A 228 -9.96 9.75 -2.58
CA LEU A 228 -8.98 10.42 -3.43
C LEU A 228 -7.77 9.53 -3.69
N LEU A 229 -7.08 9.78 -4.79
CA LEU A 229 -5.76 9.20 -5.04
C LEU A 229 -4.68 10.08 -4.39
N LEU A 230 -3.68 9.46 -3.79
CA LEU A 230 -2.59 10.19 -3.14
C LEU A 230 -1.86 11.13 -4.11
N GLU A 231 -1.71 10.75 -5.38
CA GLU A 231 -1.08 11.58 -6.42
C GLU A 231 -1.85 12.87 -6.70
N ASP A 232 -3.19 12.85 -6.58
CA ASP A 232 -4.04 13.99 -6.89
C ASP A 232 -4.23 14.93 -5.67
N ALA A 233 -3.61 14.60 -4.55
CA ALA A 233 -3.72 15.36 -3.31
C ALA A 233 -2.82 16.60 -3.25
N GLU A 234 -1.94 16.80 -4.23
CA GLU A 234 -0.99 17.94 -4.31
C GLU A 234 -1.58 19.20 -4.97
N GLY A 235 -2.88 19.18 -5.31
CA GLY A 235 -3.61 20.30 -5.89
C GLY A 235 -4.20 21.25 -4.84
#